data_882e8146909a99af31fa57e082bd4b88
#
_entry.id   882e8146909a99af31fa57e082bd4b88
#
_cell.length_a   1.000
_cell.length_b   1.000
_cell.length_c   1.000
_cell.angle_alpha   90.00
_cell.angle_beta   90.00
_cell.angle_gamma   90.00
#
_symmetry.space_group_name_H-M   'P 1'
#
loop_
_entity.id
_entity.type
_entity.pdbx_description
1 polymer ?
#
loop_
_entity_poly.entity_id
_entity_poly.type
_entity_poly.pdbx_seq_one_letter_code
_entity_poly.pdbx_strand_id
1 'polypeptide(L)'
;DTIFFAQNGIYVHAIDYSLSATNIIKKRSKENNLDALIKVENHDIRKKLDCDNENFQACYSHMLFCMALTNQDLKDLNQEILRVLKKDGFNIYTVRNHMDGDFKKGTHRGEDMYEMNGFIVHYFSENKIKSLLNGFTNISIENFDEGSFPRKLSLVINKKK
;
A
#
# COMPACT_ATOMS: atom_id res chain seq x y z
N ASP A 1 -9.77 5.34 -3.90
CA ASP A 1 -9.56 5.55 -2.46
C ASP A 1 -9.34 7.03 -2.12
N THR A 2 -8.37 7.74 -2.77
CA THR A 2 -8.02 9.15 -2.46
C THR A 2 -9.23 10.09 -2.46
N ILE A 3 -10.03 10.07 -3.52
CA ILE A 3 -11.24 10.90 -3.64
C ILE A 3 -12.26 10.52 -2.57
N PHE A 4 -12.47 9.23 -2.32
CA PHE A 4 -13.40 8.74 -1.30
C PHE A 4 -13.03 9.25 0.11
N PHE A 5 -11.76 9.15 0.49
CA PHE A 5 -11.31 9.67 1.79
C PHE A 5 -11.52 11.18 1.91
N ALA A 6 -11.17 11.93 0.88
CA ALA A 6 -11.33 13.38 0.89
C ALA A 6 -12.82 13.81 0.91
N GLN A 7 -13.70 13.09 0.23
CA GLN A 7 -15.16 13.30 0.30
C GLN A 7 -15.73 13.06 1.70
N ASN A 8 -15.04 12.27 2.52
CA ASN A 8 -15.37 12.05 3.93
C ASN A 8 -14.62 13.00 4.88
N GLY A 9 -14.06 14.10 4.37
CA GLY A 9 -13.42 15.15 5.17
C GLY A 9 -12.01 14.81 5.66
N ILE A 10 -11.38 13.75 5.11
CA ILE A 10 -10.03 13.35 5.48
C ILE A 10 -9.03 14.09 4.59
N TYR A 11 -8.03 14.75 5.18
CA TYR A 11 -6.89 15.26 4.43
C TYR A 11 -6.03 14.09 3.94
N VAL A 12 -5.76 14.06 2.63
CA VAL A 12 -5.02 12.96 1.97
C VAL A 12 -3.75 13.48 1.31
N HIS A 13 -2.62 12.91 1.66
CA HIS A 13 -1.39 13.01 0.89
C HIS A 13 -1.28 11.76 0.01
N ALA A 14 -1.63 11.89 -1.26
CA ALA A 14 -1.61 10.80 -2.23
C ALA A 14 -0.25 10.75 -2.94
N ILE A 15 0.39 9.59 -2.89
CA ILE A 15 1.72 9.35 -3.46
C ILE A 15 1.62 8.23 -4.49
N ASP A 16 2.17 8.45 -5.69
CA ASP A 16 2.31 7.44 -6.74
C ASP A 16 3.54 7.75 -7.61
N TYR A 17 4.25 6.72 -8.05
CA TYR A 17 5.40 6.92 -8.96
C TYR A 17 4.96 7.20 -10.41
N SER A 18 3.72 6.85 -10.77
CA SER A 18 3.16 7.08 -12.09
C SER A 18 2.69 8.52 -12.25
N LEU A 19 3.34 9.27 -13.14
CA LEU A 19 2.93 10.64 -13.47
C LEU A 19 1.50 10.69 -14.03
N SER A 20 1.07 9.68 -14.80
CA SER A 20 -0.30 9.61 -15.32
C SER A 20 -1.31 9.42 -14.19
N ALA A 21 -1.03 8.54 -13.21
CA ALA A 21 -1.90 8.33 -12.06
C ALA A 21 -2.03 9.60 -11.21
N THR A 22 -0.92 10.27 -10.90
CA THR A 22 -0.95 11.52 -10.14
C THR A 22 -1.70 12.64 -10.86
N ASN A 23 -1.56 12.73 -12.18
CA ASN A 23 -2.32 13.70 -12.99
C ASN A 23 -3.82 13.41 -12.98
N ILE A 24 -4.23 12.13 -13.04
CA ILE A 24 -5.64 11.73 -12.91
C ILE A 24 -6.18 12.12 -11.53
N ILE A 25 -5.43 11.89 -10.46
CA ILE A 25 -5.85 12.29 -9.10
C ILE A 25 -6.02 13.80 -9.01
N LYS A 26 -5.05 14.59 -9.50
CA LYS A 26 -5.13 16.07 -9.53
C LYS A 26 -6.35 16.57 -10.31
N LYS A 27 -6.64 15.97 -11.48
CA LYS A 27 -7.82 16.30 -12.29
C LYS A 27 -9.10 16.02 -11.50
N ARG A 28 -9.26 14.78 -10.97
CA ARG A 28 -10.45 14.38 -10.21
C ARG A 28 -10.63 15.18 -8.92
N SER A 29 -9.54 15.57 -8.27
CA SER A 29 -9.58 16.43 -7.09
C SER A 29 -10.26 17.76 -7.40
N LYS A 30 -9.86 18.42 -8.49
CA LYS A 30 -10.46 19.68 -8.95
C LYS A 30 -11.92 19.51 -9.38
N GLU A 31 -12.23 18.48 -10.17
CA GLU A 31 -13.60 18.19 -10.63
C GLU A 31 -14.59 17.96 -9.47
N ASN A 32 -14.09 17.53 -8.32
CA ASN A 32 -14.90 17.30 -7.12
C ASN A 32 -14.76 18.39 -6.06
N ASN A 33 -14.06 19.49 -6.32
CA ASN A 33 -13.77 20.59 -5.37
C ASN A 33 -13.07 20.10 -4.08
N LEU A 34 -12.12 19.17 -4.22
CA LEU A 34 -11.39 18.54 -3.10
C LEU A 34 -9.90 18.92 -3.06
N ASP A 35 -9.47 19.85 -3.88
CA ASP A 35 -8.07 20.25 -4.02
C ASP A 35 -7.46 20.84 -2.71
N ALA A 36 -8.30 21.40 -1.84
CA ALA A 36 -7.87 21.83 -0.51
C ALA A 36 -7.60 20.67 0.46
N LEU A 37 -8.16 19.47 0.19
CA LEU A 37 -8.02 18.30 1.04
C LEU A 37 -7.03 17.25 0.47
N ILE A 38 -6.57 17.42 -0.78
CA ILE A 38 -5.72 16.42 -1.43
C ILE A 38 -4.40 17.05 -1.88
N LYS A 39 -3.30 16.68 -1.22
CA LYS A 39 -1.95 16.88 -1.73
C LYS A 39 -1.58 15.68 -2.60
N VAL A 40 -1.07 15.90 -3.82
CA VAL A 40 -0.64 14.84 -4.74
C VAL A 40 0.84 14.97 -5.06
N GLU A 41 1.59 13.90 -4.83
CA GLU A 41 3.02 13.84 -5.06
C GLU A 41 3.38 12.69 -6.01
N ASN A 42 4.22 12.98 -7.02
CA ASN A 42 4.84 11.96 -7.85
C ASN A 42 6.15 11.54 -7.21
N HIS A 43 6.18 10.37 -6.60
CA HIS A 43 7.32 9.89 -5.82
C HIS A 43 7.46 8.37 -5.87
N ASP A 44 8.69 7.88 -5.91
CA ASP A 44 9.00 6.47 -5.80
C ASP A 44 9.13 6.08 -4.32
N ILE A 45 8.22 5.24 -3.84
CA ILE A 45 8.14 4.83 -2.42
C ILE A 45 9.35 4.02 -1.93
N ARG A 46 10.25 3.61 -2.80
CA ARG A 46 11.55 3.01 -2.44
C ARG A 46 12.56 4.07 -1.96
N LYS A 47 12.22 5.33 -2.11
CA LYS A 47 13.00 6.47 -1.61
C LYS A 47 12.36 7.02 -0.34
N LYS A 48 13.15 7.70 0.47
CA LYS A 48 12.66 8.40 1.66
C LYS A 48 11.55 9.39 1.26
N LEU A 49 10.42 9.35 1.97
CA LEU A 49 9.31 10.27 1.75
C LEU A 49 9.67 11.69 2.20
N ASP A 50 9.31 12.69 1.41
CA ASP A 50 9.45 14.11 1.78
C ASP A 50 8.33 14.54 2.75
N CYS A 51 8.35 13.91 3.91
CA CYS A 51 7.39 14.11 4.98
C CYS A 51 8.12 14.12 6.33
N ASP A 52 7.63 14.93 7.25
CA ASP A 52 8.13 14.96 8.62
C ASP A 52 7.85 13.65 9.36
N ASN A 53 8.62 13.40 10.41
CA ASN A 53 8.33 12.31 11.35
C ASN A 53 6.99 12.57 12.02
N GLU A 54 6.26 11.50 12.32
CA GLU A 54 5.01 11.56 13.10
C GLU A 54 3.96 12.55 12.54
N ASN A 55 3.85 12.60 11.23
CA ASN A 55 2.97 13.54 10.53
C ASN A 55 1.55 13.00 10.32
N PHE A 56 1.40 11.69 10.10
CA PHE A 56 0.12 11.10 9.70
C PHE A 56 -0.51 10.22 10.79
N GLN A 57 -1.84 10.23 10.85
CA GLN A 57 -2.62 9.32 11.70
C GLN A 57 -2.74 7.92 11.09
N ALA A 58 -2.75 7.84 9.75
CA ALA A 58 -2.81 6.56 9.05
C ALA A 58 -2.03 6.62 7.73
N CYS A 59 -1.45 5.48 7.35
CA CYS A 59 -1.02 5.18 6.00
C CYS A 59 -1.95 4.09 5.45
N TYR A 60 -2.48 4.32 4.25
CA TYR A 60 -3.32 3.35 3.54
C TYR A 60 -2.71 3.01 2.20
N SER A 61 -2.68 1.74 1.84
CA SER A 61 -2.28 1.30 0.51
C SER A 61 -3.06 0.08 0.03
N HIS A 62 -3.54 0.13 -1.21
CA HIS A 62 -4.19 -0.99 -1.85
C HIS A 62 -3.24 -1.65 -2.84
N MET A 63 -2.85 -2.90 -2.57
CA MET A 63 -1.94 -3.72 -3.37
C MET A 63 -0.56 -3.11 -3.68
N LEU A 64 -0.14 -2.04 -3.01
CA LEU A 64 1.20 -1.46 -3.20
C LEU A 64 2.30 -2.45 -2.81
N PHE A 65 2.15 -3.14 -1.69
CA PHE A 65 3.12 -4.13 -1.21
C PHE A 65 3.25 -5.35 -2.14
N CYS A 66 2.24 -5.58 -3.01
CA CYS A 66 2.28 -6.65 -4.02
C CYS A 66 3.04 -6.26 -5.29
N MET A 67 3.53 -5.03 -5.42
CA MET A 67 4.33 -4.64 -6.58
C MET A 67 5.68 -5.35 -6.57
N ALA A 68 6.52 -5.12 -7.58
CA ALA A 68 7.85 -5.70 -7.70
C ALA A 68 8.83 -5.08 -6.68
N LEU A 69 8.53 -5.28 -5.39
CA LEU A 69 9.34 -4.88 -4.25
C LEU A 69 10.02 -6.10 -3.66
N THR A 70 11.33 -6.05 -3.47
CA THR A 70 12.08 -7.10 -2.77
C THR A 70 11.71 -7.13 -1.29
N ASN A 71 12.07 -8.18 -0.57
CA ASN A 71 11.91 -8.23 0.89
C ASN A 71 12.65 -7.09 1.60
N GLN A 72 13.76 -6.61 1.03
CA GLN A 72 14.47 -5.45 1.57
C GLN A 72 13.68 -4.16 1.31
N ASP A 73 13.17 -3.94 0.09
CA ASP A 73 12.33 -2.78 -0.23
C ASP A 73 11.09 -2.72 0.68
N LEU A 74 10.46 -3.88 0.95
CA LEU A 74 9.30 -3.98 1.85
C LEU A 74 9.65 -3.60 3.30
N LYS A 75 10.82 -4.00 3.79
CA LYS A 75 11.30 -3.63 5.12
C LYS A 75 11.59 -2.13 5.20
N ASP A 76 12.26 -1.58 4.19
CA ASP A 76 12.61 -0.17 4.14
C ASP A 76 11.36 0.71 4.03
N LEU A 77 10.40 0.33 3.17
CA LEU A 77 9.09 0.98 3.10
C LEU A 77 8.35 0.93 4.45
N ASN A 78 8.36 -0.21 5.10
CA ASN A 78 7.69 -0.36 6.40
C ASN A 78 8.33 0.50 7.50
N GLN A 79 9.65 0.65 7.50
CA GLN A 79 10.35 1.57 8.40
C GLN A 79 10.01 3.04 8.10
N GLU A 80 9.89 3.39 6.81
CA GLU A 80 9.52 4.72 6.40
C GLU A 80 8.06 5.05 6.79
N ILE A 81 7.14 4.10 6.62
CA ILE A 81 5.76 4.22 7.11
C ILE A 81 5.75 4.39 8.64
N LEU A 82 6.55 3.61 9.36
CA LEU A 82 6.68 3.74 10.81
C LEU A 82 7.17 5.14 11.22
N ARG A 83 8.13 5.70 10.47
CA ARG A 83 8.68 7.04 10.71
C ARG A 83 7.64 8.13 10.58
N VAL A 84 6.85 8.10 9.50
CA VAL A 84 5.87 9.16 9.20
C VAL A 84 4.57 9.04 9.98
N LEU A 85 4.25 7.88 10.53
CA LEU A 85 3.08 7.68 11.38
C LEU A 85 3.30 8.30 12.78
N LYS A 86 2.27 8.95 13.28
CA LYS A 86 2.18 9.34 14.69
C LYS A 86 2.17 8.11 15.59
N LYS A 87 2.52 8.29 16.87
CA LYS A 87 2.26 7.25 17.88
C LYS A 87 0.80 6.83 17.84
N ASP A 88 0.53 5.55 18.00
CA ASP A 88 -0.80 4.95 17.88
C ASP A 88 -1.45 5.05 16.49
N GLY A 89 -0.73 5.55 15.48
CA GLY A 89 -1.20 5.63 14.09
C GLY A 89 -1.29 4.25 13.42
N PHE A 90 -2.06 4.17 12.34
CA PHE A 90 -2.36 2.91 11.67
C PHE A 90 -1.65 2.78 10.32
N ASN A 91 -1.10 1.59 10.07
CA ASN A 91 -0.71 1.14 8.73
C ASN A 91 -1.74 0.12 8.25
N ILE A 92 -2.51 0.48 7.22
CA ILE A 92 -3.61 -0.31 6.66
C ILE A 92 -3.25 -0.63 5.21
N TYR A 93 -3.12 -1.91 4.87
CA TYR A 93 -2.75 -2.29 3.50
C TYR A 93 -3.40 -3.59 3.06
N THR A 94 -3.55 -3.75 1.75
CA THR A 94 -3.98 -5.00 1.14
C THR A 94 -2.86 -5.64 0.34
N VAL A 95 -2.79 -6.98 0.40
CA VAL A 95 -1.81 -7.79 -0.35
C VAL A 95 -2.48 -9.00 -0.99
N ARG A 96 -2.01 -9.43 -2.18
CA ARG A 96 -2.39 -10.72 -2.76
C ARG A 96 -1.74 -11.84 -1.93
N ASN A 97 -2.54 -12.79 -1.49
CA ASN A 97 -2.06 -13.87 -0.63
C ASN A 97 -1.81 -15.17 -1.39
N HIS A 98 -1.27 -16.18 -0.71
CA HIS A 98 -0.93 -17.48 -1.30
C HIS A 98 -2.15 -18.32 -1.72
N MET A 99 -3.39 -17.93 -1.35
CA MET A 99 -4.63 -18.57 -1.81
C MET A 99 -5.09 -18.04 -3.17
N ASP A 100 -4.43 -16.99 -3.67
CA ASP A 100 -4.73 -16.40 -4.98
C ASP A 100 -4.47 -17.41 -6.10
N GLY A 101 -5.39 -17.51 -7.06
CA GLY A 101 -5.31 -18.48 -8.14
C GLY A 101 -4.13 -18.29 -9.09
N ASP A 102 -3.48 -17.13 -9.08
CA ASP A 102 -2.28 -16.83 -9.88
C ASP A 102 -0.96 -17.08 -9.14
N PHE A 103 -1.02 -17.36 -7.84
CA PHE A 103 0.19 -17.72 -7.08
C PHE A 103 0.87 -18.95 -7.70
N LYS A 104 2.18 -18.87 -7.88
CA LYS A 104 3.02 -19.87 -8.55
C LYS A 104 2.76 -20.06 -10.05
N LYS A 105 2.02 -19.16 -10.70
CA LYS A 105 1.90 -19.12 -12.16
C LYS A 105 2.91 -18.14 -12.78
N GLY A 106 3.28 -18.39 -14.03
CA GLY A 106 4.24 -17.54 -14.76
C GLY A 106 5.70 -17.78 -14.37
N THR A 107 6.53 -16.76 -14.56
CA THR A 107 7.97 -16.83 -14.30
C THR A 107 8.27 -16.44 -12.86
N HIS A 108 8.87 -17.34 -12.07
CA HIS A 108 9.32 -17.05 -10.72
C HIS A 108 10.50 -16.05 -10.74
N ARG A 109 10.36 -14.96 -10.01
CA ARG A 109 11.35 -13.86 -9.91
C ARG A 109 12.06 -13.79 -8.54
N GLY A 110 11.90 -14.82 -7.71
CA GLY A 110 12.42 -14.88 -6.33
C GLY A 110 11.40 -14.34 -5.31
N GLU A 111 11.61 -14.67 -4.03
CA GLU A 111 10.88 -14.09 -2.89
C GLU A 111 9.33 -14.16 -2.95
N ASP A 112 8.75 -15.17 -3.57
CA ASP A 112 7.31 -15.30 -3.89
C ASP A 112 6.80 -14.26 -4.92
N MET A 113 7.70 -13.69 -5.73
CA MET A 113 7.33 -12.87 -6.89
C MET A 113 7.16 -13.72 -8.14
N TYR A 114 6.06 -13.52 -8.85
CA TYR A 114 5.77 -14.20 -10.11
C TYR A 114 5.37 -13.19 -11.19
N GLU A 115 5.95 -13.35 -12.39
CA GLU A 115 5.66 -12.50 -13.54
C GLU A 115 4.72 -13.20 -14.50
N MET A 116 3.61 -12.52 -14.81
CA MET A 116 2.68 -12.90 -15.86
C MET A 116 2.33 -11.67 -16.72
N ASN A 117 2.39 -11.85 -18.05
CA ASN A 117 2.02 -10.81 -19.02
C ASN A 117 2.72 -9.45 -18.77
N GLY A 118 3.98 -9.48 -18.34
CA GLY A 118 4.78 -8.29 -18.06
C GLY A 118 4.52 -7.64 -16.69
N PHE A 119 3.66 -8.21 -15.87
CA PHE A 119 3.43 -7.74 -14.49
C PHE A 119 4.04 -8.70 -13.48
N ILE A 120 4.81 -8.15 -12.55
CA ILE A 120 5.37 -8.89 -11.41
C ILE A 120 4.47 -8.63 -10.20
N VAL A 121 4.01 -9.72 -9.59
CA VAL A 121 3.21 -9.69 -8.36
C VAL A 121 3.97 -10.41 -7.26
N HIS A 122 4.14 -9.75 -6.12
CA HIS A 122 4.69 -10.32 -4.91
C HIS A 122 3.53 -10.86 -4.06
N TYR A 123 3.52 -12.17 -3.81
CA TYR A 123 2.47 -12.82 -3.02
C TYR A 123 2.87 -12.96 -1.57
N PHE A 124 1.91 -12.95 -0.67
CA PHE A 124 2.15 -12.91 0.77
C PHE A 124 1.59 -14.13 1.48
N SER A 125 2.44 -14.80 2.24
CA SER A 125 2.01 -15.69 3.32
C SER A 125 1.72 -14.87 4.58
N GLU A 126 0.97 -15.46 5.51
CA GLU A 126 0.76 -14.86 6.85
C GLU A 126 2.10 -14.64 7.58
N ASN A 127 3.06 -15.57 7.43
CA ASN A 127 4.39 -15.42 8.02
C ASN A 127 5.16 -14.23 7.44
N LYS A 128 5.02 -13.95 6.14
CA LYS A 128 5.59 -12.76 5.53
C LYS A 128 4.97 -11.49 6.09
N ILE A 129 3.64 -11.44 6.24
CA ILE A 129 2.94 -10.31 6.88
C ILE A 129 3.50 -10.10 8.30
N LYS A 130 3.60 -11.17 9.09
CA LYS A 130 4.15 -11.11 10.47
C LYS A 130 5.61 -10.64 10.51
N SER A 131 6.42 -10.95 9.50
CA SER A 131 7.82 -10.50 9.43
C SER A 131 7.97 -8.98 9.24
N LEU A 132 6.91 -8.29 8.83
CA LEU A 132 6.87 -6.83 8.66
C LEU A 132 6.35 -6.09 9.91
N LEU A 133 6.11 -6.76 11.03
CA LEU A 133 5.55 -6.15 12.25
C LEU A 133 6.57 -5.38 13.11
N ASN A 134 7.82 -5.20 12.64
CA ASN A 134 8.80 -4.45 13.41
C ASN A 134 8.31 -3.01 13.69
N GLY A 135 8.15 -2.66 14.98
CA GLY A 135 7.60 -1.38 15.42
C GLY A 135 6.07 -1.29 15.43
N PHE A 136 5.36 -2.34 14.98
CA PHE A 136 3.91 -2.41 14.96
C PHE A 136 3.35 -3.51 15.85
N THR A 137 2.08 -3.32 16.24
CA THR A 137 1.20 -4.37 16.77
C THR A 137 0.19 -4.71 15.69
N ASN A 138 0.03 -5.98 15.34
CA ASN A 138 -1.02 -6.40 14.42
C ASN A 138 -2.38 -6.34 15.13
N ILE A 139 -3.36 -5.69 14.50
CA ILE A 139 -4.75 -5.59 14.97
C ILE A 139 -5.60 -6.67 14.30
N SER A 140 -5.54 -6.79 12.97
CA SER A 140 -6.25 -7.81 12.23
C SER A 140 -5.55 -8.20 10.93
N ILE A 141 -5.80 -9.43 10.48
CA ILE A 141 -5.53 -9.93 9.13
C ILE A 141 -6.83 -10.59 8.67
N GLU A 142 -7.48 -10.01 7.66
CA GLU A 142 -8.75 -10.48 7.13
C GLU A 142 -8.59 -10.83 5.66
N ASN A 143 -9.10 -12.00 5.24
CA ASN A 143 -9.05 -12.43 3.86
C ASN A 143 -10.36 -12.11 3.15
N PHE A 144 -10.27 -11.63 1.90
CA PHE A 144 -11.42 -11.32 1.08
C PHE A 144 -11.12 -11.53 -0.40
N ASP A 145 -12.18 -11.57 -1.21
CA ASP A 145 -12.12 -11.72 -2.64
C ASP A 145 -12.43 -10.40 -3.33
N GLU A 146 -11.68 -10.07 -4.39
CA GLU A 146 -11.88 -8.86 -5.18
C GLU A 146 -11.98 -9.17 -6.68
N GLY A 147 -12.99 -8.58 -7.33
CA GLY A 147 -13.20 -8.66 -8.78
C GLY A 147 -13.99 -9.89 -9.24
N SER A 148 -14.35 -9.90 -10.54
CA SER A 148 -15.13 -10.97 -11.18
C SER A 148 -14.33 -12.28 -11.35
N PHE A 149 -13.01 -12.19 -11.52
CA PHE A 149 -12.05 -13.28 -11.32
C PHE A 149 -11.37 -13.01 -9.99
N PRO A 150 -11.89 -13.55 -8.88
CA PRO A 150 -11.57 -13.03 -7.56
C PRO A 150 -10.09 -13.20 -7.24
N ARG A 151 -9.41 -12.07 -7.10
CA ARG A 151 -8.11 -12.02 -6.44
C ARG A 151 -8.30 -12.33 -4.97
N LYS A 152 -7.46 -13.18 -4.44
CA LYS A 152 -7.46 -13.48 -3.00
C LYS A 152 -6.55 -12.52 -2.27
N LEU A 153 -7.14 -11.62 -1.53
CA LEU A 153 -6.44 -10.55 -0.82
C LEU A 153 -6.48 -10.78 0.69
N SER A 154 -5.45 -10.27 1.37
CA SER A 154 -5.48 -10.07 2.83
C SER A 154 -5.47 -8.57 3.11
N LEU A 155 -6.45 -8.09 3.87
CA LEU A 155 -6.44 -6.77 4.50
C LEU A 155 -5.67 -6.89 5.82
N VAL A 156 -4.66 -6.07 5.98
CA VAL A 156 -3.81 -6.04 7.18
C VAL A 156 -3.96 -4.70 7.86
N ILE A 157 -4.26 -4.71 9.14
CA ILE A 157 -4.33 -3.51 9.97
C ILE A 157 -3.30 -3.64 11.10
N ASN A 158 -2.34 -2.74 11.09
CA ASN A 158 -1.29 -2.65 12.09
C ASN A 158 -1.34 -1.29 12.78
N LYS A 159 -1.01 -1.25 14.07
CA LYS A 159 -0.93 -0.04 14.88
C LYS A 159 0.52 0.21 15.30
N LYS A 160 1.04 1.43 15.12
CA LYS A 160 2.36 1.84 15.64
C LYS A 160 2.37 1.77 17.16
N LYS A 161 3.45 1.19 17.72
CA LYS A 161 3.68 1.10 19.17
C LYS A 161 4.04 2.42 19.80
#